data_871eedf5c4799bac271d8691f73c5f16
#
_entry.id   871eedf5c4799bac271d8691f73c5f16
#
_cell.length_a   1.000
_cell.length_b   1.000
_cell.length_c   1.000
_cell.angle_alpha   90.00
_cell.angle_beta   90.00
_cell.angle_gamma   90.00
#
_symmetry.space_group_name_H-M   'P 1'
#
loop_
_entity.id
_entity.type
_entity.pdbx_description
1 polymer ?
#
loop_
_entity_poly.entity_id
_entity_poly.type
_entity_poly.pdbx_seq_one_letter_code
_entity_poly.pdbx_strand_id
1 'polypeptide(L)'
;LLARGKTVAIETSGTEPVRVADGVWVTVSPKYDMPGGREVLASALRRADEIKMPVSGPKDLEDLEHRTLPETKPGVLVYVQPVSRDDEATRLCVEAAMTKGWRVSFQVHKYVNMR
;
A
#
# COMPACT_ATOMS: atom_id res chain seq x y z
N LEU A 1 -5.07 -4.44 13.85
CA LEU A 1 -5.14 -3.64 14.63
C LEU A 1 -6.19 -2.57 14.77
N LEU A 2 -6.40 -2.12 15.95
CA LEU A 2 -7.55 -1.31 16.31
C LEU A 2 -7.24 0.18 16.26
N ALA A 3 -6.81 0.66 15.14
CA ALA A 3 -6.47 2.06 15.02
C ALA A 3 -7.72 2.92 15.03
N ARG A 4 -7.72 3.95 15.87
CA ARG A 4 -8.75 4.98 15.85
C ARG A 4 -10.16 4.48 16.03
N GLY A 5 -10.33 3.48 16.88
CA GLY A 5 -11.64 2.94 17.16
C GLY A 5 -12.16 1.98 16.12
N LYS A 6 -11.40 1.68 15.08
CA LYS A 6 -11.79 0.68 14.10
C LYS A 6 -11.57 -0.71 14.67
N THR A 7 -12.56 -1.58 14.54
CA THR A 7 -12.46 -2.91 15.12
C THR A 7 -12.19 -3.99 14.09
N VAL A 8 -12.29 -3.68 12.80
CA VAL A 8 -12.08 -4.64 11.71
C VAL A 8 -11.22 -3.97 10.66
N ALA A 9 -10.28 -4.72 10.11
CA ALA A 9 -9.42 -4.23 9.04
C ALA A 9 -9.41 -5.24 7.91
N ILE A 10 -9.43 -4.74 6.68
CA ILE A 10 -9.27 -5.58 5.49
C ILE A 10 -8.14 -5.03 4.64
N GLU A 11 -7.55 -5.92 3.84
CA GLU A 11 -6.56 -5.52 2.86
C GLU A 11 -7.02 -6.04 1.50
N THR A 12 -6.91 -5.18 0.47
CA THR A 12 -7.37 -5.52 -0.86
C THR A 12 -6.41 -4.97 -1.90
N SER A 13 -6.38 -5.58 -3.07
CA SER A 13 -5.60 -5.05 -4.19
C SER A 13 -6.28 -3.86 -4.86
N GLY A 14 -7.53 -3.59 -4.53
CA GLY A 14 -8.25 -2.46 -5.10
C GLY A 14 -8.79 -2.71 -6.50
N THR A 15 -8.82 -3.97 -6.94
CA THR A 15 -9.29 -4.29 -8.30
C THR A 15 -10.78 -4.59 -8.34
N GLU A 16 -11.45 -4.54 -7.19
CA GLU A 16 -12.90 -4.68 -7.10
C GLU A 16 -13.45 -3.60 -6.18
N PRO A 17 -14.73 -3.23 -6.33
CA PRO A 17 -15.30 -2.21 -5.45
C PRO A 17 -15.23 -2.64 -3.99
N VAL A 18 -14.86 -1.70 -3.12
CA VAL A 18 -14.80 -1.95 -1.69
C VAL A 18 -16.19 -1.69 -1.11
N ARG A 19 -16.81 -2.73 -0.57
CA ARG A 19 -18.18 -2.66 -0.06
C ARG A 19 -18.22 -3.07 1.40
N VAL A 20 -17.71 -2.20 2.25
CA VAL A 20 -17.65 -2.46 3.68
C VAL A 20 -18.19 -1.25 4.44
N ALA A 21 -18.55 -1.48 5.69
CA ALA A 21 -19.06 -0.42 6.54
C ALA A 21 -18.00 0.64 6.81
N ASP A 22 -18.45 1.85 7.15
CA ASP A 22 -17.53 2.97 7.40
C ASP A 22 -16.56 2.70 8.53
N GLY A 23 -16.94 1.85 9.51
CA GLY A 23 -16.07 1.55 10.63
C GLY A 23 -14.97 0.56 10.33
N VAL A 24 -14.87 0.05 9.11
CA VAL A 24 -13.84 -0.91 8.73
C VAL A 24 -12.63 -0.15 8.22
N TRP A 25 -11.45 -0.54 8.71
CA TRP A 25 -10.19 0.02 8.22
C TRP A 25 -9.82 -0.67 6.92
N VAL A 26 -9.60 0.10 5.86
CA VAL A 26 -9.32 -0.46 4.54
C VAL A 26 -7.89 -0.11 4.12
N THR A 27 -7.10 -1.13 3.88
CA THR A 27 -5.77 -0.99 3.29
C THR A 27 -5.83 -1.44 1.85
N VAL A 28 -5.39 -0.59 0.93
CA VAL A 28 -5.29 -0.94 -0.49
C VAL A 28 -3.82 -1.10 -0.85
N SER A 29 -3.50 -2.26 -1.44
CA SER A 29 -2.15 -2.56 -1.88
C SER A 29 -2.18 -2.67 -3.40
N PRO A 30 -2.06 -1.55 -4.13
CA PRO A 30 -2.24 -1.56 -5.58
C PRO A 30 -1.03 -2.18 -6.29
N LYS A 31 -1.31 -2.84 -7.40
CA LYS A 31 -0.28 -3.36 -8.28
C LYS A 31 -0.69 -3.00 -9.69
N TYR A 32 0.20 -2.29 -10.37
CA TYR A 32 -0.09 -1.78 -11.71
C TYR A 32 0.64 -2.60 -12.76
N ASP A 33 0.02 -2.69 -13.93
CA ASP A 33 0.66 -3.23 -15.13
C ASP A 33 1.14 -4.67 -14.98
N MET A 34 0.44 -5.44 -14.15
CA MET A 34 0.76 -6.86 -13.99
C MET A 34 0.13 -7.66 -15.12
N PRO A 35 0.89 -8.59 -15.73
CA PRO A 35 0.33 -9.45 -16.78
C PRO A 35 -0.89 -10.20 -16.25
N GLY A 36 -2.00 -10.10 -16.96
CA GLY A 36 -3.24 -10.70 -16.52
C GLY A 36 -3.89 -10.04 -15.34
N GLY A 37 -3.32 -8.96 -14.85
CA GLY A 37 -3.87 -8.25 -13.70
C GLY A 37 -5.06 -7.40 -14.07
N ARG A 38 -5.82 -7.03 -13.05
CA ARG A 38 -7.00 -6.21 -13.22
C ARG A 38 -6.67 -4.78 -12.84
N GLU A 39 -7.43 -3.86 -13.37
CA GLU A 39 -7.20 -2.45 -13.13
C GLU A 39 -7.55 -2.06 -11.69
N VAL A 40 -6.71 -1.21 -11.09
CA VAL A 40 -6.98 -0.66 -9.77
C VAL A 40 -8.05 0.41 -9.91
N LEU A 41 -9.11 0.31 -9.11
CA LEU A 41 -10.26 1.19 -9.23
C LEU A 41 -10.06 2.46 -8.41
N ALA A 42 -10.40 3.60 -9.00
CA ALA A 42 -10.34 4.88 -8.29
C ALA A 42 -11.24 4.86 -7.07
N SER A 43 -12.41 4.19 -7.15
CA SER A 43 -13.32 4.13 -6.01
C SER A 43 -12.68 3.40 -4.83
N ALA A 44 -11.90 2.35 -5.09
CA ALA A 44 -11.21 1.65 -4.02
C ALA A 44 -10.14 2.55 -3.39
N LEU A 45 -9.42 3.28 -4.20
CA LEU A 45 -8.40 4.20 -3.68
C LEU A 45 -9.02 5.31 -2.84
N ARG A 46 -10.19 5.81 -3.26
CA ARG A 46 -10.87 6.85 -2.48
C ARG A 46 -11.36 6.32 -1.14
N ARG A 47 -11.70 5.02 -1.07
CA ARG A 47 -12.16 4.42 0.19
C ARG A 47 -11.03 4.09 1.13
N ALA A 48 -9.79 4.00 0.64
CA ALA A 48 -8.66 3.52 1.42
C ALA A 48 -8.37 4.44 2.60
N ASP A 49 -8.14 3.84 3.75
CA ASP A 49 -7.59 4.51 4.92
C ASP A 49 -6.07 4.45 4.91
N GLU A 50 -5.53 3.49 4.20
CA GLU A 50 -4.11 3.25 4.15
C GLU A 50 -3.74 2.70 2.77
N ILE A 51 -2.63 3.16 2.23
CA ILE A 51 -2.05 2.60 1.00
C ILE A 51 -0.77 1.88 1.39
N LYS A 52 -0.60 0.65 0.92
CA LYS A 52 0.63 -0.10 1.12
C LYS A 52 1.17 -0.47 -0.25
N MET A 53 2.21 0.21 -0.68
CA MET A 53 2.74 0.08 -2.04
C MET A 53 3.93 -0.86 -2.07
N PRO A 54 3.82 -2.01 -2.73
CA PRO A 54 4.99 -2.87 -2.93
C PRO A 54 5.95 -2.20 -3.90
N VAL A 55 7.22 -2.19 -3.55
CA VAL A 55 8.23 -1.47 -4.34
C VAL A 55 9.34 -2.43 -4.73
N SER A 56 9.55 -2.57 -6.03
CA SER A 56 10.68 -3.32 -6.58
C SER A 56 11.65 -2.40 -7.31
N GLY A 57 11.20 -1.21 -7.70
CA GLY A 57 12.05 -0.26 -8.40
C GLY A 57 11.42 1.12 -8.41
N PRO A 58 12.09 2.09 -9.06
CA PRO A 58 11.61 3.48 -9.05
C PRO A 58 10.24 3.67 -9.67
N LYS A 59 9.88 2.83 -10.64
CA LYS A 59 8.57 2.97 -11.28
C LYS A 59 7.43 2.81 -10.28
N ASP A 60 7.60 1.94 -9.29
CA ASP A 60 6.56 1.73 -8.31
C ASP A 60 6.35 2.99 -7.47
N LEU A 61 7.41 3.71 -7.16
CA LEU A 61 7.28 4.97 -6.45
C LEU A 61 6.61 6.04 -7.31
N GLU A 62 6.88 6.05 -8.61
CA GLU A 62 6.19 6.95 -9.52
C GLU A 62 4.71 6.62 -9.60
N ASP A 63 4.38 5.34 -9.67
CA ASP A 63 2.98 4.91 -9.69
C ASP A 63 2.26 5.34 -8.41
N LEU A 64 2.93 5.22 -7.27
CA LEU A 64 2.36 5.68 -6.01
C LEU A 64 2.07 7.17 -6.07
N GLU A 65 3.02 7.96 -6.51
CA GLU A 65 2.90 9.40 -6.47
C GLU A 65 1.94 9.94 -7.53
N HIS A 66 1.92 9.34 -8.72
CA HIS A 66 1.20 9.91 -9.84
C HIS A 66 -0.08 9.18 -10.20
N ARG A 67 -0.22 7.91 -9.85
CA ARG A 67 -1.41 7.13 -10.19
C ARG A 67 -2.27 6.81 -8.97
N THR A 68 -1.67 6.70 -7.80
CA THR A 68 -2.39 6.26 -6.60
C THR A 68 -2.83 7.42 -5.71
N LEU A 69 -1.86 8.20 -5.25
CA LEU A 69 -2.17 9.24 -4.25
C LEU A 69 -3.13 10.30 -4.74
N PRO A 70 -3.13 10.70 -6.03
CA PRO A 70 -4.11 11.69 -6.47
C PRO A 70 -5.55 11.23 -6.32
N GLU A 71 -5.79 9.91 -6.24
CA GLU A 71 -7.15 9.39 -6.10
C GLU A 71 -7.53 9.10 -4.66
N THR A 72 -6.62 9.27 -3.71
CA THR A 72 -6.92 8.96 -2.31
C THR A 72 -7.49 10.17 -1.60
N LYS A 73 -8.13 9.90 -0.44
CA LYS A 73 -8.69 10.97 0.38
C LYS A 73 -7.59 11.64 1.19
N PRO A 74 -7.83 12.88 1.67
CA PRO A 74 -6.87 13.54 2.55
C PRO A 74 -6.64 12.73 3.82
N GLY A 75 -5.40 12.71 4.30
CA GLY A 75 -5.07 12.03 5.54
C GLY A 75 -4.84 10.54 5.41
N VAL A 76 -4.83 10.01 4.18
CA VAL A 76 -4.54 8.59 3.99
C VAL A 76 -3.12 8.31 4.49
N LEU A 77 -2.96 7.15 5.15
CA LEU A 77 -1.63 6.71 5.56
C LEU A 77 -0.95 6.01 4.40
N VAL A 78 0.34 6.23 4.26
CA VAL A 78 1.10 5.67 3.13
C VAL A 78 2.27 4.87 3.65
N TYR A 79 2.32 3.60 3.25
CA TYR A 79 3.43 2.71 3.53
C TYR A 79 4.03 2.26 2.21
N VAL A 80 5.37 2.24 2.15
CA VAL A 80 6.09 1.61 1.04
C VAL A 80 6.72 0.34 1.58
N GLN A 81 6.63 -0.73 0.81
CA GLN A 81 7.06 -2.04 1.28
C GLN A 81 8.03 -2.64 0.26
N PRO A 82 9.31 -2.79 0.62
CA PRO A 82 10.25 -3.40 -0.32
C PRO A 82 9.88 -4.85 -0.59
N VAL A 83 9.95 -5.25 -1.85
CA VAL A 83 9.64 -6.63 -2.19
C VAL A 83 10.79 -7.51 -1.76
N SER A 84 10.45 -8.68 -1.22
CA SER A 84 11.44 -9.67 -0.79
C SER A 84 12.55 -9.03 0.05
N ARG A 85 13.79 -9.45 -0.20
CA ARG A 85 14.96 -8.95 0.51
C ARG A 85 15.87 -8.16 -0.42
N ASP A 86 15.30 -7.52 -1.40
CA ASP A 86 16.04 -6.74 -2.37
C ASP A 86 16.60 -5.49 -1.67
N ASP A 87 17.93 -5.40 -1.60
CA ASP A 87 18.58 -4.28 -0.92
C ASP A 87 18.31 -2.96 -1.64
N GLU A 88 18.24 -2.99 -2.95
CA GLU A 88 17.93 -1.78 -3.71
C GLU A 88 16.51 -1.32 -3.43
N ALA A 89 15.57 -2.24 -3.42
CA ALA A 89 14.19 -1.89 -3.10
C ALA A 89 14.08 -1.32 -1.69
N THR A 90 14.81 -1.90 -0.74
CA THR A 90 14.82 -1.39 0.63
C THR A 90 15.37 0.02 0.68
N ARG A 91 16.47 0.28 -0.03
CA ARG A 91 17.06 1.62 -0.05
C ARG A 91 16.10 2.64 -0.65
N LEU A 92 15.44 2.27 -1.75
CA LEU A 92 14.46 3.16 -2.37
C LEU A 92 13.31 3.48 -1.43
N CYS A 93 12.82 2.49 -0.71
CA CYS A 93 11.72 2.71 0.23
C CYS A 93 12.15 3.63 1.37
N VAL A 94 13.33 3.43 1.92
CA VAL A 94 13.80 4.26 3.01
C VAL A 94 13.99 5.71 2.56
N GLU A 95 14.60 5.90 1.40
CA GLU A 95 14.80 7.25 0.87
C GLU A 95 13.48 7.95 0.60
N ALA A 96 12.53 7.24 0.00
CA ALA A 96 11.23 7.82 -0.29
C ALA A 96 10.49 8.17 0.99
N ALA A 97 10.55 7.29 1.98
CA ALA A 97 9.88 7.54 3.26
C ALA A 97 10.44 8.80 3.92
N MET A 98 11.76 8.97 3.91
CA MET A 98 12.37 10.13 4.51
C MET A 98 12.04 11.41 3.76
N THR A 99 11.99 11.34 2.43
CA THR A 99 11.75 12.51 1.60
C THR A 99 10.29 12.93 1.60
N LYS A 100 9.37 11.95 1.55
CA LYS A 100 7.94 12.22 1.39
C LYS A 100 7.15 12.11 2.68
N GLY A 101 7.77 11.69 3.76
CA GLY A 101 7.05 11.49 5.02
C GLY A 101 6.23 10.22 5.06
N TRP A 102 6.49 9.28 4.19
CA TRP A 102 5.83 7.99 4.19
C TRP A 102 6.49 7.04 5.19
N ARG A 103 5.91 5.87 5.38
CA ARG A 103 6.41 4.87 6.31
C ARG A 103 6.86 3.65 5.55
N VAL A 104 7.77 2.88 6.15
CA VAL A 104 8.27 1.66 5.54
C VAL A 104 7.66 0.48 6.27
N SER A 105 7.15 -0.48 5.50
CA SER A 105 6.59 -1.72 6.03
C SER A 105 7.46 -2.88 5.55
N PHE A 106 7.83 -3.78 6.46
CA PHE A 106 8.62 -4.95 6.12
C PHE A 106 7.79 -6.21 6.25
N GLN A 107 8.13 -7.22 5.46
CA GLN A 107 7.42 -8.50 5.50
C GLN A 107 7.98 -9.36 6.63
N VAL A 108 7.62 -9.02 7.84
CA VAL A 108 8.20 -9.65 9.03
C VAL A 108 7.90 -11.15 9.08
N HIS A 109 6.75 -11.57 8.57
CA HIS A 109 6.37 -12.97 8.62
C HIS A 109 7.38 -13.88 7.93
N LYS A 110 8.15 -13.37 6.99
CA LYS A 110 9.17 -14.18 6.31
C LYS A 110 10.29 -14.59 7.25
N TYR A 111 10.55 -13.79 8.25
CA TYR A 111 11.59 -14.10 9.21
C TYR A 111 11.09 -15.08 10.26
N VAL A 112 9.85 -14.98 10.60
CA VAL A 112 9.23 -15.90 11.56
C VAL A 112 9.24 -17.32 11.03
N ASN A 113 8.99 -17.48 9.74
CA ASN A 113 8.87 -18.80 9.14
C ASN A 113 10.20 -19.46 8.85
N MET A 114 11.30 -18.84 9.18
CA MET A 114 12.61 -19.37 8.84
C MET A 114 13.22 -20.25 9.91
N ARG A 115 12.49 -20.57 10.94
CA ARG A 115 12.99 -21.43 12.01
C ARG A 115 12.88 -22.90 11.71
#